data_ebaa119083b4930df8cc9db868974011
#
_entry.id   ebaa119083b4930df8cc9db868974011
#
_cell.length_a   1.000
_cell.length_b   1.000
_cell.length_c   1.000
_cell.angle_alpha   90.00
_cell.angle_beta   90.00
_cell.angle_gamma   90.00
#
_symmetry.space_group_name_H-M   'P 1'
#
loop_
_entity.id
_entity.type
_entity.pdbx_description
1 polymer ?
#
loop_
_entity_poly.entity_id
_entity_poly.type
_entity_poly.pdbx_seq_one_letter_code
_entity_poly.pdbx_strand_id
1 'polypeptide(L)'
;MQNISVKRDDLIDPYISGNKWRKLKYILKDVAAKGKNHIVTFGGAYSNHLVATAAAAARNNLKATAFVRGEEVNNEMLTFCKLFGMHLIFVDRESYKNKTQLFFSHFGDNEKAYFIDEGGASKEAVIGCAEIIDELTATYDHIFCAAGTGTTAAGLLKGINKHNLPTKLHVIPVLKGGEFIKDEINSYESNLNKLILHADYHFGGYAKTTPDLITFIKEFTATTGMLIDPVYTAKMFYAINDLTSKNYFEKDAKILAIHTGGLLGILGMKEKLGGN
;
A
#
# COMPACT_ATOMS: atom_id res chain seq x y z
N MET A 1 7.00 22.80 18.13
CA MET A 1 6.47 22.09 16.97
C MET A 1 7.06 20.68 16.99
N GLN A 2 6.26 19.64 16.73
CA GLN A 2 6.79 18.27 16.60
C GLN A 2 7.73 18.20 15.38
N ASN A 3 8.81 17.44 15.50
CA ASN A 3 9.77 17.22 14.41
C ASN A 3 9.28 16.07 13.51
N ILE A 4 8.43 16.41 12.53
CA ILE A 4 7.84 15.43 11.59
C ILE A 4 8.64 15.43 10.30
N SER A 5 9.23 14.29 9.98
CA SER A 5 9.90 14.01 8.71
C SER A 5 9.03 13.12 7.82
N VAL A 6 9.20 13.19 6.51
CA VAL A 6 8.48 12.36 5.55
C VAL A 6 9.46 11.62 4.66
N LYS A 7 9.40 10.27 4.66
CA LYS A 7 10.12 9.47 3.67
C LYS A 7 9.28 9.39 2.40
N ARG A 8 9.76 10.04 1.36
CA ARG A 8 9.07 10.28 0.08
C ARG A 8 9.26 9.10 -0.88
N ASP A 9 8.75 7.92 -0.50
CA ASP A 9 8.76 6.76 -1.39
C ASP A 9 7.81 6.92 -2.61
N ASP A 10 6.85 7.85 -2.52
CA ASP A 10 6.00 8.25 -3.64
C ASP A 10 6.78 8.80 -4.85
N LEU A 11 7.99 9.30 -4.64
CA LEU A 11 8.84 9.85 -5.69
C LEU A 11 9.77 8.81 -6.37
N ILE A 12 9.75 7.55 -5.93
CA ILE A 12 10.62 6.50 -6.50
C ILE A 12 10.27 6.25 -7.98
N ASP A 13 8.99 6.16 -8.29
CA ASP A 13 8.49 5.89 -9.64
C ASP A 13 7.05 6.39 -9.79
N PRO A 14 6.68 6.97 -10.93
CA PRO A 14 5.32 7.51 -11.12
C PRO A 14 4.21 6.45 -11.15
N TYR A 15 4.49 5.21 -11.55
CA TYR A 15 3.50 4.14 -11.71
C TYR A 15 3.71 2.99 -10.73
N ILE A 16 4.97 2.57 -10.51
CA ILE A 16 5.33 1.54 -9.51
C ILE A 16 5.64 2.24 -8.19
N SER A 17 4.79 3.15 -7.79
CA SER A 17 5.05 4.12 -6.73
C SER A 17 5.12 3.49 -5.34
N GLY A 18 5.99 4.03 -4.52
CA GLY A 18 6.06 3.82 -3.08
C GLY A 18 6.23 2.36 -2.66
N ASN A 19 5.36 1.90 -1.79
CA ASN A 19 5.42 0.54 -1.27
C ASN A 19 5.25 -0.55 -2.34
N LYS A 20 4.69 -0.24 -3.51
CA LYS A 20 4.56 -1.20 -4.61
C LYS A 20 5.92 -1.47 -5.26
N TRP A 21 6.76 -0.47 -5.39
CA TRP A 21 8.16 -0.64 -5.79
C TRP A 21 8.89 -1.61 -4.86
N ARG A 22 8.80 -1.37 -3.56
CA ARG A 22 9.44 -2.20 -2.53
C ARG A 22 9.03 -3.66 -2.65
N LYS A 23 7.73 -3.91 -2.73
CA LYS A 23 7.15 -5.24 -2.83
C LYS A 23 7.54 -5.94 -4.13
N LEU A 24 7.30 -5.29 -5.26
CA LEU A 24 7.52 -5.88 -6.58
C LEU A 24 8.99 -6.14 -6.87
N LYS A 25 9.94 -5.38 -6.30
CA LYS A 25 11.37 -5.62 -6.42
C LYS A 25 11.77 -7.07 -6.12
N TYR A 26 11.28 -7.62 -5.02
CA TYR A 26 11.62 -8.99 -4.59
C TYR A 26 10.69 -10.04 -5.18
N ILE A 27 9.43 -9.71 -5.40
CA ILE A 27 8.50 -10.57 -6.14
C ILE A 27 9.03 -10.86 -7.55
N LEU A 28 9.51 -9.84 -8.28
CA LEU A 28 10.07 -10.01 -9.62
C LEU A 28 11.37 -10.82 -9.63
N LYS A 29 12.20 -10.71 -8.59
CA LYS A 29 13.37 -11.58 -8.42
C LYS A 29 12.94 -13.05 -8.27
N ASP A 30 11.91 -13.33 -7.50
CA ASP A 30 11.38 -14.69 -7.32
C ASP A 30 10.72 -15.21 -8.60
N VAL A 31 9.98 -14.37 -9.33
CA VAL A 31 9.44 -14.68 -10.67
C VAL A 31 10.54 -15.14 -11.60
N ALA A 32 11.64 -14.38 -11.67
CA ALA A 32 12.78 -14.70 -12.53
C ALA A 32 13.49 -15.99 -12.07
N ALA A 33 13.73 -16.15 -10.76
CA ALA A 33 14.39 -17.33 -10.20
C ALA A 33 13.60 -18.63 -10.47
N LYS A 34 12.26 -18.53 -10.52
CA LYS A 34 11.37 -19.65 -10.85
C LYS A 34 11.14 -19.85 -12.36
N GLY A 35 11.80 -19.06 -13.21
CA GLY A 35 11.66 -19.13 -14.67
C GLY A 35 10.24 -18.84 -15.16
N LYS A 36 9.47 -18.04 -14.41
CA LYS A 36 8.11 -17.63 -14.76
C LYS A 36 8.14 -16.40 -15.67
N ASN A 37 7.14 -16.27 -16.54
CA ASN A 37 7.04 -15.13 -17.46
C ASN A 37 5.63 -14.56 -17.61
N HIS A 38 4.68 -15.01 -16.80
CA HIS A 38 3.31 -14.54 -16.80
C HIS A 38 2.86 -14.24 -15.36
N ILE A 39 2.72 -12.97 -15.02
CA ILE A 39 2.21 -12.54 -13.72
C ILE A 39 0.70 -12.53 -13.74
N VAL A 40 0.08 -13.14 -12.73
CA VAL A 40 -1.37 -13.12 -12.51
C VAL A 40 -1.64 -12.53 -11.14
N THR A 41 -2.44 -11.46 -11.08
CA THR A 41 -2.69 -10.74 -9.83
C THR A 41 -4.17 -10.36 -9.66
N PHE A 42 -4.50 -9.72 -8.54
CA PHE A 42 -5.86 -9.45 -8.08
C PHE A 42 -5.98 -8.03 -7.55
N GLY A 43 -7.13 -7.39 -7.81
CA GLY A 43 -7.40 -6.05 -7.29
C GLY A 43 -8.80 -5.53 -7.65
N GLY A 44 -9.21 -4.44 -7.01
CA GLY A 44 -10.39 -3.69 -7.44
C GLY A 44 -10.07 -2.74 -8.59
N ALA A 45 -11.09 -2.18 -9.22
CA ALA A 45 -10.96 -1.31 -10.40
C ALA A 45 -10.10 -0.04 -10.17
N TYR A 46 -9.97 0.42 -8.93
CA TYR A 46 -9.14 1.58 -8.54
C TYR A 46 -7.85 1.18 -7.79
N SER A 47 -7.35 -0.02 -8.06
CA SER A 47 -6.20 -0.56 -7.34
C SER A 47 -4.87 -0.01 -7.85
N ASN A 48 -4.16 0.73 -7.01
CA ASN A 48 -2.76 1.14 -7.26
C ASN A 48 -1.82 -0.07 -7.46
N HIS A 49 -2.18 -1.23 -6.91
CA HIS A 49 -1.40 -2.45 -7.10
C HIS A 49 -1.49 -2.97 -8.55
N LEU A 50 -2.67 -2.91 -9.17
CA LEU A 50 -2.84 -3.35 -10.56
C LEU A 50 -1.98 -2.52 -11.50
N VAL A 51 -2.04 -1.18 -11.41
CA VAL A 51 -1.21 -0.29 -12.25
C VAL A 51 0.27 -0.55 -12.03
N ALA A 52 0.70 -0.65 -10.78
CA ALA A 52 2.09 -0.91 -10.45
C ALA A 52 2.57 -2.27 -11.00
N THR A 53 1.75 -3.31 -10.90
CA THR A 53 2.08 -4.64 -11.41
C THR A 53 2.12 -4.65 -12.94
N ALA A 54 1.18 -3.97 -13.61
CA ALA A 54 1.17 -3.83 -15.05
C ALA A 54 2.44 -3.13 -15.57
N ALA A 55 2.79 -1.98 -14.98
CA ALA A 55 3.99 -1.24 -15.34
C ALA A 55 5.27 -2.05 -15.09
N ALA A 56 5.34 -2.76 -13.96
CA ALA A 56 6.48 -3.60 -13.61
C ALA A 56 6.63 -4.80 -14.56
N ALA A 57 5.53 -5.44 -14.94
CA ALA A 57 5.52 -6.53 -15.91
C ALA A 57 6.01 -6.06 -17.29
N ALA A 58 5.48 -4.95 -17.79
CA ALA A 58 5.89 -4.37 -19.07
C ALA A 58 7.39 -4.06 -19.12
N ARG A 59 7.95 -3.46 -18.06
CA ARG A 59 9.39 -3.15 -17.97
C ARG A 59 10.30 -4.37 -17.89
N ASN A 60 9.76 -5.53 -17.49
CA ASN A 60 10.50 -6.78 -17.36
C ASN A 60 10.16 -7.80 -18.46
N ASN A 61 9.48 -7.38 -19.53
CA ASN A 61 9.06 -8.26 -20.63
C ASN A 61 8.21 -9.46 -20.17
N LEU A 62 7.37 -9.27 -19.16
CA LEU A 62 6.48 -10.29 -18.61
C LEU A 62 5.05 -10.07 -19.12
N LYS A 63 4.33 -11.16 -19.38
CA LYS A 63 2.88 -11.10 -19.54
C LYS A 63 2.23 -10.76 -18.20
N ALA A 64 1.12 -10.02 -18.23
CA ALA A 64 0.36 -9.70 -17.04
C ALA A 64 -1.13 -9.91 -17.24
N THR A 65 -1.78 -10.54 -16.28
CA THR A 65 -3.24 -10.65 -16.19
C THR A 65 -3.70 -10.26 -14.79
N ALA A 66 -4.79 -9.50 -14.71
CA ALA A 66 -5.44 -9.19 -13.45
C ALA A 66 -6.88 -9.67 -13.41
N PHE A 67 -7.24 -10.33 -12.32
CA PHE A 67 -8.64 -10.52 -11.93
C PHE A 67 -9.14 -9.26 -11.24
N VAL A 68 -10.08 -8.57 -11.87
CA VAL A 68 -10.66 -7.32 -11.38
C VAL A 68 -11.97 -7.61 -10.67
N ARG A 69 -12.07 -7.23 -9.40
CA ARG A 69 -13.27 -7.47 -8.58
C ARG A 69 -14.42 -6.58 -8.98
N GLY A 70 -15.55 -7.18 -9.32
CA GLY A 70 -16.82 -6.52 -9.61
C GLY A 70 -17.15 -6.50 -11.09
N GLU A 71 -18.15 -5.68 -11.44
CA GLU A 71 -18.64 -5.49 -12.79
C GLU A 71 -17.60 -4.80 -13.69
N GLU A 72 -17.72 -4.98 -14.99
CA GLU A 72 -16.85 -4.31 -15.96
C GLU A 72 -17.10 -2.80 -15.92
N VAL A 73 -16.03 -2.06 -15.71
CA VAL A 73 -16.04 -0.60 -15.68
C VAL A 73 -14.83 -0.05 -16.43
N ASN A 74 -14.96 1.18 -16.92
CA ASN A 74 -13.85 1.93 -17.49
C ASN A 74 -13.47 3.07 -16.56
N ASN A 75 -12.19 3.19 -16.26
CA ASN A 75 -11.62 4.29 -15.52
C ASN A 75 -10.13 4.48 -15.88
N GLU A 76 -9.56 5.55 -15.39
CA GLU A 76 -8.18 5.93 -15.69
C GLU A 76 -7.16 4.87 -15.23
N MET A 77 -7.39 4.22 -14.07
CA MET A 77 -6.49 3.20 -13.53
C MET A 77 -6.45 1.96 -14.43
N LEU A 78 -7.61 1.46 -14.84
CA LEU A 78 -7.71 0.30 -15.76
C LEU A 78 -7.20 0.64 -17.16
N THR A 79 -7.35 1.90 -17.59
CA THR A 79 -6.75 2.40 -18.84
C THR A 79 -5.21 2.29 -18.77
N PHE A 80 -4.57 2.72 -17.67
CA PHE A 80 -3.14 2.53 -17.48
C PHE A 80 -2.74 1.04 -17.49
N CYS A 81 -3.52 0.16 -16.83
CA CYS A 81 -3.26 -1.28 -16.88
C CYS A 81 -3.25 -1.82 -18.31
N LYS A 82 -4.27 -1.45 -19.12
CA LYS A 82 -4.38 -1.85 -20.54
C LYS A 82 -3.23 -1.29 -21.39
N LEU A 83 -2.84 -0.02 -21.18
CA LEU A 83 -1.72 0.61 -21.90
C LEU A 83 -0.39 -0.09 -21.60
N PHE A 84 -0.18 -0.58 -20.37
CA PHE A 84 0.97 -1.42 -20.02
C PHE A 84 0.84 -2.88 -20.47
N GLY A 85 -0.19 -3.22 -21.26
CA GLY A 85 -0.39 -4.56 -21.82
C GLY A 85 -0.96 -5.59 -20.86
N MET A 86 -1.54 -5.19 -19.73
CA MET A 86 -2.21 -6.11 -18.81
C MET A 86 -3.58 -6.54 -19.35
N HIS A 87 -3.80 -7.85 -19.39
CA HIS A 87 -5.11 -8.42 -19.66
C HIS A 87 -5.99 -8.34 -18.39
N LEU A 88 -7.23 -7.86 -18.53
CA LEU A 88 -8.17 -7.71 -17.41
C LEU A 88 -9.31 -8.71 -17.53
N ILE A 89 -9.54 -9.49 -16.47
CA ILE A 89 -10.64 -10.44 -16.32
C ILE A 89 -11.53 -9.95 -15.18
N PHE A 90 -12.73 -9.52 -15.49
CA PHE A 90 -13.69 -9.10 -14.47
C PHE A 90 -14.37 -10.31 -13.85
N VAL A 91 -14.48 -10.33 -12.54
CA VAL A 91 -15.10 -11.41 -11.79
C VAL A 91 -16.02 -10.85 -10.72
N ASP A 92 -17.15 -11.51 -10.49
CA ASP A 92 -18.08 -11.12 -9.46
C ASP A 92 -17.43 -11.18 -8.06
N ARG A 93 -18.05 -10.50 -7.09
CA ARG A 93 -17.50 -10.34 -5.73
C ARG A 93 -17.43 -11.66 -4.96
N GLU A 94 -18.30 -12.61 -5.24
CA GLU A 94 -18.32 -13.91 -4.56
C GLU A 94 -17.18 -14.79 -5.06
N SER A 95 -17.07 -14.96 -6.38
CA SER A 95 -15.97 -15.71 -7.01
C SER A 95 -14.61 -15.13 -6.64
N TYR A 96 -14.50 -13.80 -6.53
CA TYR A 96 -13.26 -13.10 -6.18
C TYR A 96 -12.72 -13.46 -4.79
N LYS A 97 -13.57 -13.93 -3.87
CA LYS A 97 -13.13 -14.35 -2.51
C LYS A 97 -12.15 -15.52 -2.55
N ASN A 98 -12.27 -16.40 -3.54
CA ASN A 98 -11.39 -17.54 -3.70
C ASN A 98 -10.36 -17.32 -4.84
N LYS A 99 -9.41 -16.44 -4.59
CA LYS A 99 -8.35 -16.06 -5.55
C LYS A 99 -7.51 -17.26 -6.01
N THR A 100 -7.23 -18.18 -5.11
CA THR A 100 -6.47 -19.39 -5.39
C THR A 100 -7.20 -20.27 -6.40
N GLN A 101 -8.50 -20.49 -6.22
CA GLN A 101 -9.32 -21.25 -7.17
C GLN A 101 -9.40 -20.55 -8.52
N LEU A 102 -9.60 -19.22 -8.54
CA LEU A 102 -9.59 -18.43 -9.79
C LEU A 102 -8.27 -18.58 -10.54
N PHE A 103 -7.15 -18.53 -9.84
CA PHE A 103 -5.84 -18.71 -10.46
C PHE A 103 -5.73 -20.12 -11.08
N PHE A 104 -6.01 -21.17 -10.34
CA PHE A 104 -5.87 -22.54 -10.84
C PHE A 104 -6.85 -22.87 -11.95
N SER A 105 -8.10 -22.37 -11.92
CA SER A 105 -9.08 -22.62 -12.98
C SER A 105 -8.72 -21.98 -14.33
N HIS A 106 -7.94 -20.91 -14.34
CA HIS A 106 -7.56 -20.19 -15.57
C HIS A 106 -6.11 -20.45 -15.99
N PHE A 107 -5.24 -20.75 -15.05
CA PHE A 107 -3.79 -20.80 -15.24
C PHE A 107 -3.14 -22.07 -14.65
N GLY A 108 -3.92 -23.05 -14.14
CA GLY A 108 -3.39 -24.27 -13.52
C GLY A 108 -2.46 -25.06 -14.42
N ASP A 109 -2.75 -25.11 -15.72
CA ASP A 109 -1.94 -25.79 -16.74
C ASP A 109 -0.81 -24.91 -17.31
N ASN A 110 -0.71 -23.65 -16.88
CA ASN A 110 0.33 -22.74 -17.33
C ASN A 110 1.51 -22.73 -16.36
N GLU A 111 2.47 -23.60 -16.59
CA GLU A 111 3.70 -23.64 -15.77
C GLU A 111 4.48 -22.33 -15.73
N LYS A 112 4.23 -21.39 -16.64
CA LYS A 112 4.88 -20.08 -16.66
C LYS A 112 4.12 -19.01 -15.86
N ALA A 113 2.91 -19.31 -15.39
CA ALA A 113 2.13 -18.39 -14.56
C ALA A 113 2.70 -18.29 -13.14
N TYR A 114 2.60 -17.09 -12.58
CA TYR A 114 3.02 -16.76 -11.23
C TYR A 114 1.93 -15.97 -10.52
N PHE A 115 1.45 -16.51 -9.40
CA PHE A 115 0.42 -15.88 -8.57
C PHE A 115 1.00 -14.77 -7.72
N ILE A 116 0.39 -13.58 -7.78
CA ILE A 116 0.66 -12.45 -6.88
C ILE A 116 -0.66 -12.09 -6.20
N ASP A 117 -0.73 -12.20 -4.88
CA ASP A 117 -1.93 -11.87 -4.14
C ASP A 117 -2.26 -10.37 -4.16
N GLU A 118 -3.48 -10.02 -3.78
CA GLU A 118 -4.00 -8.65 -3.72
C GLU A 118 -3.06 -7.74 -2.92
N GLY A 119 -2.76 -6.57 -3.50
CA GLY A 119 -1.83 -5.63 -2.87
C GLY A 119 -0.36 -6.08 -2.87
N GLY A 120 -0.02 -7.21 -3.50
CA GLY A 120 1.32 -7.77 -3.53
C GLY A 120 1.74 -8.36 -2.18
N ALA A 121 0.82 -9.01 -1.47
CA ALA A 121 1.12 -9.62 -0.17
C ALA A 121 1.95 -10.90 -0.36
N SER A 122 3.14 -10.96 0.22
CA SER A 122 4.03 -12.13 0.21
C SER A 122 5.22 -11.93 1.15
N LYS A 123 5.98 -13.01 1.40
CA LYS A 123 7.24 -12.95 2.17
C LYS A 123 8.31 -12.11 1.47
N GLU A 124 8.39 -12.20 0.15
CA GLU A 124 9.29 -11.40 -0.70
C GLU A 124 8.98 -9.91 -0.57
N ALA A 125 7.69 -9.56 -0.56
CA ALA A 125 7.24 -8.19 -0.38
C ALA A 125 7.63 -7.61 1.00
N VAL A 126 7.57 -8.42 2.05
CA VAL A 126 8.01 -8.03 3.40
C VAL A 126 9.50 -7.69 3.41
N ILE A 127 10.34 -8.49 2.72
CA ILE A 127 11.79 -8.22 2.59
C ILE A 127 12.02 -6.84 1.96
N GLY A 128 11.34 -6.56 0.84
CA GLY A 128 11.47 -5.29 0.15
C GLY A 128 10.99 -4.08 0.97
N CYS A 129 9.93 -4.26 1.77
CA CYS A 129 9.46 -3.21 2.67
C CYS A 129 10.37 -3.00 3.89
N ALA A 130 11.13 -4.02 4.32
CA ALA A 130 12.09 -3.89 5.41
C ALA A 130 13.29 -2.98 5.02
N GLU A 131 13.66 -2.94 3.73
CA GLU A 131 14.72 -2.05 3.23
C GLU A 131 14.43 -0.56 3.49
N ILE A 132 13.17 -0.16 3.70
CA ILE A 132 12.83 1.22 4.08
C ILE A 132 13.56 1.62 5.35
N ILE A 133 13.71 0.71 6.31
CA ILE A 133 14.41 0.96 7.57
C ILE A 133 15.94 0.96 7.35
N ASP A 134 16.45 0.07 6.49
CA ASP A 134 17.88 0.00 6.15
C ASP A 134 18.39 1.31 5.49
N GLU A 135 17.49 2.06 4.83
CA GLU A 135 17.79 3.33 4.15
C GLU A 135 17.72 4.57 5.06
N LEU A 136 17.27 4.43 6.31
CA LEU A 136 17.15 5.59 7.20
C LEU A 136 18.52 6.04 7.68
N THR A 137 18.79 7.35 7.51
CA THR A 137 20.06 8.00 7.93
C THR A 137 19.99 8.58 9.34
N ALA A 138 18.79 8.54 9.96
CA ALA A 138 18.55 9.02 11.32
C ALA A 138 17.65 8.04 12.08
N THR A 139 17.69 8.11 13.40
CA THR A 139 16.77 7.37 14.27
C THR A 139 15.51 8.20 14.52
N TYR A 140 14.39 7.50 14.63
CA TYR A 140 13.06 8.09 14.91
C TYR A 140 12.44 7.36 16.09
N ASP A 141 11.72 8.11 16.94
CA ASP A 141 11.00 7.54 18.07
C ASP A 141 9.72 6.86 17.59
N HIS A 142 9.09 7.44 16.55
CA HIS A 142 7.83 6.98 15.98
C HIS A 142 7.91 6.93 14.45
N ILE A 143 7.51 5.79 13.87
CA ILE A 143 7.33 5.63 12.42
C ILE A 143 5.86 5.32 12.15
N PHE A 144 5.27 6.04 11.17
CA PHE A 144 3.88 5.88 10.78
C PHE A 144 3.75 5.29 9.38
N CYS A 145 2.84 4.33 9.22
CA CYS A 145 2.41 3.87 7.90
C CYS A 145 0.92 3.55 7.86
N ALA A 146 0.30 3.77 6.68
CA ALA A 146 -1.05 3.30 6.40
C ALA A 146 -1.05 1.82 6.01
N ALA A 147 -2.10 1.07 6.38
CA ALA A 147 -2.19 -0.35 6.10
C ALA A 147 -3.54 -0.77 5.49
N GLY A 148 -3.46 -1.55 4.39
CA GLY A 148 -4.59 -2.28 3.82
C GLY A 148 -4.45 -3.79 4.05
N THR A 149 -3.33 -4.39 3.63
CA THR A 149 -3.01 -5.82 3.78
C THR A 149 -1.96 -6.12 4.87
N GLY A 150 -1.50 -5.12 5.62
CA GLY A 150 -0.49 -5.30 6.65
C GLY A 150 0.96 -5.54 6.16
N THR A 151 1.18 -5.99 4.93
CA THR A 151 2.50 -6.41 4.41
C THR A 151 3.59 -5.34 4.52
N THR A 152 3.25 -4.06 4.24
CA THR A 152 4.22 -2.95 4.37
C THR A 152 4.60 -2.74 5.83
N ALA A 153 3.62 -2.75 6.72
CA ALA A 153 3.84 -2.63 8.15
C ALA A 153 4.66 -3.79 8.71
N ALA A 154 4.40 -5.02 8.24
CA ALA A 154 5.22 -6.20 8.60
C ALA A 154 6.69 -6.02 8.19
N GLY A 155 6.94 -5.49 6.99
CA GLY A 155 8.30 -5.20 6.54
C GLY A 155 8.99 -4.13 7.40
N LEU A 156 8.32 -3.03 7.69
CA LEU A 156 8.83 -1.98 8.58
C LEU A 156 9.15 -2.54 9.98
N LEU A 157 8.21 -3.30 10.56
CA LEU A 157 8.41 -3.91 11.89
C LEU A 157 9.59 -4.88 11.90
N LYS A 158 9.70 -5.71 10.85
CA LYS A 158 10.84 -6.62 10.66
C LYS A 158 12.17 -5.86 10.60
N GLY A 159 12.23 -4.75 9.87
CA GLY A 159 13.42 -3.89 9.81
C GLY A 159 13.76 -3.29 11.19
N ILE A 160 12.76 -2.75 11.89
CA ILE A 160 12.92 -2.20 13.24
C ILE A 160 13.44 -3.26 14.22
N ASN A 161 12.90 -4.47 14.18
CA ASN A 161 13.31 -5.57 15.05
C ASN A 161 14.71 -6.08 14.68
N LYS A 162 15.01 -6.26 13.39
CA LYS A 162 16.32 -6.68 12.86
C LYS A 162 17.45 -5.78 13.38
N HIS A 163 17.23 -4.47 13.40
CA HIS A 163 18.22 -3.49 13.87
C HIS A 163 18.07 -3.16 15.36
N ASN A 164 17.19 -3.84 16.08
CA ASN A 164 16.89 -3.59 17.49
C ASN A 164 16.65 -2.11 17.84
N LEU A 165 16.02 -1.36 16.92
CA LEU A 165 15.74 0.07 17.13
C LEU A 165 14.71 0.26 18.26
N PRO A 166 14.78 1.32 19.06
CA PRO A 166 13.79 1.63 20.09
C PRO A 166 12.47 2.17 19.49
N THR A 167 12.43 2.40 18.20
CA THR A 167 11.36 3.00 17.43
C THR A 167 10.03 2.25 17.58
N LYS A 168 8.94 2.97 17.83
CA LYS A 168 7.57 2.45 17.80
C LYS A 168 6.99 2.58 16.40
N LEU A 169 6.38 1.52 15.88
CA LEU A 169 5.69 1.51 14.60
C LEU A 169 4.20 1.73 14.81
N HIS A 170 3.68 2.86 14.32
CA HIS A 170 2.28 3.21 14.33
C HIS A 170 1.65 2.83 12.99
N VAL A 171 0.64 1.98 13.03
CA VAL A 171 -0.06 1.50 11.84
C VAL A 171 -1.48 2.02 11.83
N ILE A 172 -1.88 2.62 10.72
CA ILE A 172 -3.21 3.17 10.50
C ILE A 172 -3.96 2.27 9.52
N PRO A 173 -4.81 1.33 9.98
CA PRO A 173 -5.69 0.55 9.12
C PRO A 173 -6.67 1.46 8.39
N VAL A 174 -6.78 1.28 7.07
CA VAL A 174 -7.69 2.09 6.25
C VAL A 174 -9.08 1.47 6.09
N LEU A 175 -9.30 0.30 6.72
CA LEU A 175 -10.55 -0.47 6.71
C LEU A 175 -11.27 -0.35 8.06
N LYS A 176 -12.60 -0.33 8.03
CA LYS A 176 -13.40 -0.49 9.24
C LYS A 176 -13.23 -1.93 9.76
N GLY A 177 -13.05 -2.09 11.07
CA GLY A 177 -12.72 -3.41 11.66
C GLY A 177 -11.30 -3.85 11.28
N GLY A 178 -10.35 -2.90 11.22
CA GLY A 178 -8.97 -3.12 10.76
C GLY A 178 -8.07 -3.81 11.78
N GLU A 179 -8.59 -4.31 12.89
CA GLU A 179 -7.85 -5.00 13.95
C GLU A 179 -7.16 -6.27 13.43
N PHE A 180 -7.75 -6.95 12.44
CA PHE A 180 -7.16 -8.14 11.79
C PHE A 180 -5.79 -7.86 11.15
N ILE A 181 -5.46 -6.59 10.85
CA ILE A 181 -4.14 -6.20 10.35
C ILE A 181 -3.02 -6.61 11.30
N LYS A 182 -3.31 -6.68 12.60
CA LYS A 182 -2.34 -7.17 13.59
C LYS A 182 -2.00 -8.64 13.36
N ASP A 183 -3.00 -9.47 13.06
CA ASP A 183 -2.80 -10.90 12.78
C ASP A 183 -2.07 -11.10 11.44
N GLU A 184 -2.39 -10.29 10.44
CA GLU A 184 -1.66 -10.27 9.17
C GLU A 184 -0.19 -9.90 9.35
N ILE A 185 0.11 -8.87 10.14
CA ILE A 185 1.50 -8.52 10.48
C ILE A 185 2.18 -9.67 11.22
N ASN A 186 1.50 -10.27 12.20
CA ASN A 186 2.02 -11.37 13.01
C ASN A 186 2.37 -12.60 12.17
N SER A 187 1.67 -12.84 11.07
CA SER A 187 1.96 -13.95 10.15
C SER A 187 3.35 -13.84 9.48
N TYR A 188 3.90 -12.62 9.39
CA TYR A 188 5.20 -12.33 8.79
C TYR A 188 6.28 -11.97 9.82
N GLU A 189 5.91 -11.34 10.92
CA GLU A 189 6.81 -10.86 11.98
C GLU A 189 6.13 -11.04 13.34
N SER A 190 6.60 -12.00 14.11
CA SER A 190 5.97 -12.43 15.37
C SER A 190 6.27 -11.51 16.57
N ASN A 191 7.35 -10.73 16.51
CA ASN A 191 7.69 -9.79 17.58
C ASN A 191 6.93 -8.47 17.38
N LEU A 192 5.77 -8.36 18.00
CA LEU A 192 4.87 -7.21 17.92
C LEU A 192 5.07 -6.15 19.02
N ASN A 193 6.09 -6.25 19.86
CA ASN A 193 6.27 -5.38 21.04
C ASN A 193 6.38 -3.89 20.72
N LYS A 194 6.79 -3.55 19.49
CA LYS A 194 6.94 -2.17 19.00
C LYS A 194 5.80 -1.70 18.12
N LEU A 195 4.77 -2.54 17.92
CA LEU A 195 3.62 -2.25 17.08
C LEU A 195 2.51 -1.55 17.88
N ILE A 196 2.03 -0.43 17.36
CA ILE A 196 0.86 0.30 17.84
C ILE A 196 -0.13 0.41 16.70
N LEU A 197 -1.35 -0.10 16.89
CA LEU A 197 -2.41 -0.05 15.90
C LEU A 197 -3.43 1.05 16.27
N HIS A 198 -3.74 1.94 15.33
CA HIS A 198 -4.73 3.00 15.50
C HIS A 198 -5.92 2.72 14.58
N ALA A 199 -6.87 1.90 15.05
CA ALA A 199 -7.98 1.41 14.23
C ALA A 199 -9.08 2.45 13.96
N ASP A 200 -9.11 3.56 14.69
CA ASP A 200 -10.21 4.53 14.61
C ASP A 200 -10.14 5.50 13.42
N TYR A 201 -8.95 5.66 12.80
CA TYR A 201 -8.74 6.61 11.69
C TYR A 201 -9.14 6.05 10.31
N HIS A 202 -10.11 5.13 10.26
CA HIS A 202 -10.57 4.49 9.00
C HIS A 202 -11.55 5.35 8.18
N PHE A 203 -12.17 6.41 8.76
CA PHE A 203 -13.12 7.34 8.08
C PHE A 203 -14.28 6.62 7.35
N GLY A 204 -14.86 5.59 7.98
CA GLY A 204 -15.95 4.79 7.41
C GLY A 204 -15.49 3.54 6.65
N GLY A 205 -14.17 3.34 6.42
CA GLY A 205 -13.59 2.13 5.83
C GLY A 205 -12.84 2.38 4.53
N TYR A 206 -12.58 1.30 3.78
CA TYR A 206 -11.81 1.35 2.55
C TYR A 206 -12.44 2.30 1.51
N ALA A 207 -11.63 3.20 0.96
CA ALA A 207 -12.04 4.22 -0.02
C ALA A 207 -13.22 5.11 0.45
N LYS A 208 -13.53 5.13 1.75
CA LYS A 208 -14.48 6.09 2.34
C LYS A 208 -13.74 7.32 2.84
N THR A 209 -14.42 8.46 2.75
CA THR A 209 -13.94 9.77 3.19
C THR A 209 -15.05 10.51 3.91
N THR A 210 -14.68 11.35 4.87
CA THR A 210 -15.58 12.34 5.50
C THR A 210 -15.27 13.74 4.98
N PRO A 211 -16.16 14.73 5.15
CA PRO A 211 -15.86 16.12 4.84
C PRO A 211 -14.56 16.62 5.48
N ASP A 212 -14.33 16.28 6.77
CA ASP A 212 -13.12 16.67 7.49
C ASP A 212 -11.84 16.13 6.85
N LEU A 213 -11.85 14.85 6.40
CA LEU A 213 -10.71 14.28 5.72
C LEU A 213 -10.45 14.97 4.36
N ILE A 214 -11.50 15.32 3.61
CA ILE A 214 -11.39 16.05 2.35
C ILE A 214 -10.82 17.45 2.58
N THR A 215 -11.31 18.17 3.58
CA THR A 215 -10.77 19.48 3.98
C THR A 215 -9.30 19.37 4.35
N PHE A 216 -8.95 18.41 5.20
CA PHE A 216 -7.56 18.14 5.58
C PHE A 216 -6.65 17.88 4.37
N ILE A 217 -7.09 17.06 3.39
CA ILE A 217 -6.30 16.78 2.18
C ILE A 217 -6.02 18.09 1.41
N LYS A 218 -7.04 18.93 1.22
CA LYS A 218 -6.91 20.20 0.50
C LYS A 218 -5.94 21.14 1.22
N GLU A 219 -6.11 21.34 2.51
CA GLU A 219 -5.27 22.21 3.34
C GLU A 219 -3.83 21.70 3.42
N PHE A 220 -3.63 20.40 3.69
CA PHE A 220 -2.33 19.77 3.74
C PHE A 220 -1.58 19.95 2.41
N THR A 221 -2.24 19.66 1.30
CA THR A 221 -1.63 19.81 -0.03
C THR A 221 -1.29 21.27 -0.34
N ALA A 222 -2.20 22.20 -0.04
CA ALA A 222 -1.99 23.64 -0.30
C ALA A 222 -0.86 24.23 0.55
N THR A 223 -0.67 23.75 1.79
CA THR A 223 0.34 24.29 2.71
C THR A 223 1.71 23.63 2.57
N THR A 224 1.76 22.35 2.16
CA THR A 224 3.02 21.58 2.07
C THR A 224 3.53 21.39 0.65
N GLY A 225 2.70 21.60 -0.36
CA GLY A 225 2.98 21.22 -1.76
C GLY A 225 3.07 19.72 -1.99
N MET A 226 2.68 18.89 -1.01
CA MET A 226 2.76 17.44 -1.09
C MET A 226 1.37 16.83 -1.31
N LEU A 227 1.17 16.14 -2.44
CA LEU A 227 -0.04 15.37 -2.67
C LEU A 227 -0.08 14.14 -1.76
N ILE A 228 -1.25 13.82 -1.24
CA ILE A 228 -1.50 12.62 -0.42
C ILE A 228 -2.70 11.86 -0.97
N ASP A 229 -2.61 10.53 -0.99
CA ASP A 229 -3.65 9.64 -1.46
C ASP A 229 -4.83 9.60 -0.47
N PRO A 230 -6.09 9.78 -0.92
CA PRO A 230 -7.24 9.87 -0.02
C PRO A 230 -7.62 8.55 0.67
N VAL A 231 -7.10 7.40 0.19
CA VAL A 231 -7.45 6.08 0.73
C VAL A 231 -6.52 5.67 1.86
N TYR A 232 -5.22 5.93 1.70
CA TYR A 232 -4.16 5.46 2.60
C TYR A 232 -3.44 6.61 3.31
N THR A 233 -2.62 7.37 2.58
CA THR A 233 -1.69 8.32 3.18
C THR A 233 -2.39 9.51 3.84
N ALA A 234 -3.51 9.97 3.31
CA ALA A 234 -4.29 11.04 3.93
C ALA A 234 -4.78 10.66 5.33
N LYS A 235 -5.27 9.42 5.51
CA LYS A 235 -5.71 8.92 6.82
C LYS A 235 -4.56 8.84 7.81
N MET A 236 -3.39 8.44 7.36
CA MET A 236 -2.17 8.40 8.18
C MET A 236 -1.73 9.82 8.57
N PHE A 237 -1.64 10.77 7.63
CA PHE A 237 -1.24 12.13 7.94
C PHE A 237 -2.27 12.84 8.84
N TYR A 238 -3.56 12.57 8.64
CA TYR A 238 -4.61 13.05 9.55
C TYR A 238 -4.40 12.51 10.97
N ALA A 239 -4.13 11.20 11.11
CA ALA A 239 -3.86 10.59 12.40
C ALA A 239 -2.64 11.22 13.10
N ILE A 240 -1.55 11.48 12.37
CA ILE A 240 -0.37 12.17 12.92
C ILE A 240 -0.75 13.57 13.41
N ASN A 241 -1.51 14.34 12.62
CA ASN A 241 -1.95 15.68 12.98
C ASN A 241 -2.83 15.68 14.25
N ASP A 242 -3.82 14.80 14.30
CA ASP A 242 -4.74 14.66 15.43
C ASP A 242 -4.02 14.19 16.71
N LEU A 243 -3.15 13.19 16.61
CA LEU A 243 -2.34 12.72 17.75
C LEU A 243 -1.38 13.82 18.25
N THR A 244 -0.80 14.59 17.35
CA THR A 244 0.04 15.75 17.72
C THR A 244 -0.77 16.81 18.46
N SER A 245 -1.96 17.15 17.99
CA SER A 245 -2.85 18.13 18.63
C SER A 245 -3.31 17.69 20.02
N LYS A 246 -3.37 16.38 20.26
CA LYS A 246 -3.71 15.75 21.56
C LYS A 246 -2.51 15.59 22.49
N ASN A 247 -1.33 16.09 22.13
CA ASN A 247 -0.08 15.91 22.88
C ASN A 247 0.26 14.42 23.19
N TYR A 248 -0.01 13.53 22.21
CA TYR A 248 0.23 12.12 22.34
C TYR A 248 1.74 11.75 22.42
N PHE A 249 2.59 12.57 21.81
CA PHE A 249 4.04 12.35 21.74
C PHE A 249 4.78 13.19 22.79
N GLU A 250 5.96 12.71 23.21
CA GLU A 250 6.89 13.52 23.99
C GLU A 250 7.29 14.78 23.20
N LYS A 251 7.65 15.85 23.93
CA LYS A 251 7.86 17.19 23.38
C LYS A 251 8.85 17.24 22.22
N ASP A 252 9.92 16.45 22.27
CA ASP A 252 11.01 16.46 21.29
C ASP A 252 11.04 15.19 20.42
N ALA A 253 9.96 14.39 20.45
CA ALA A 253 9.87 13.13 19.71
C ALA A 253 10.06 13.35 18.20
N LYS A 254 10.90 12.53 17.60
CA LYS A 254 11.16 12.50 16.15
C LYS A 254 10.18 11.54 15.48
N ILE A 255 9.33 12.06 14.61
CA ILE A 255 8.29 11.31 13.93
C ILE A 255 8.64 11.17 12.44
N LEU A 256 8.54 9.97 11.90
CA LEU A 256 8.68 9.69 10.47
C LEU A 256 7.37 9.18 9.90
N ALA A 257 6.84 9.87 8.90
CA ALA A 257 5.72 9.40 8.09
C ALA A 257 6.24 8.72 6.81
N ILE A 258 5.82 7.49 6.55
CA ILE A 258 6.17 6.80 5.30
C ILE A 258 5.12 7.15 4.24
N HIS A 259 5.49 8.00 3.30
CA HIS A 259 4.62 8.31 2.15
C HIS A 259 4.71 7.17 1.12
N THR A 260 3.78 6.24 1.21
CA THR A 260 3.78 4.99 0.43
C THR A 260 3.29 5.15 -1.02
N GLY A 261 3.12 6.36 -1.52
CA GLY A 261 2.64 6.63 -2.88
C GLY A 261 1.14 6.42 -3.04
N GLY A 262 0.73 5.88 -4.17
CA GLY A 262 -0.69 5.63 -4.45
C GLY A 262 -1.43 6.84 -5.01
N LEU A 263 -0.74 7.88 -5.47
CA LEU A 263 -1.32 9.16 -5.89
C LEU A 263 -2.32 9.05 -7.04
N LEU A 264 -2.23 8.02 -7.87
CA LEU A 264 -3.24 7.74 -8.91
C LEU A 264 -4.63 7.48 -8.31
N GLY A 265 -4.72 7.08 -7.05
CA GLY A 265 -5.98 6.95 -6.30
C GLY A 265 -6.79 8.24 -6.20
N ILE A 266 -6.15 9.41 -6.38
CA ILE A 266 -6.79 10.74 -6.45
C ILE A 266 -7.78 10.78 -7.62
N LEU A 267 -7.46 10.16 -8.75
CA LEU A 267 -8.32 10.11 -9.94
C LEU A 267 -9.68 9.46 -9.67
N GLY A 268 -9.73 8.48 -8.79
CA GLY A 268 -10.98 7.85 -8.34
C GLY A 268 -11.85 8.72 -7.42
N MET A 269 -11.36 9.88 -6.98
CA MET A 269 -12.06 10.80 -6.08
C MET A 269 -12.06 12.26 -6.59
N LYS A 270 -11.81 12.45 -7.89
CA LYS A 270 -11.68 13.78 -8.50
C LYS A 270 -12.89 14.70 -8.23
N GLU A 271 -14.11 14.17 -8.26
CA GLU A 271 -15.33 14.94 -8.00
C GLU A 271 -15.39 15.47 -6.55
N LYS A 272 -14.94 14.69 -5.57
CA LYS A 272 -14.91 15.10 -4.17
C LYS A 272 -13.78 16.06 -3.85
N LEU A 273 -12.65 15.92 -4.53
CA LEU A 273 -11.46 16.73 -4.30
C LEU A 273 -11.46 18.02 -5.12
N GLY A 274 -12.00 17.99 -6.33
CA GLY A 274 -12.06 19.13 -7.26
C GLY A 274 -13.35 19.95 -7.19
N GLY A 275 -14.40 19.47 -6.51
CA GLY A 275 -15.63 20.25 -6.30
C GLY A 275 -15.39 21.44 -5.37
N ASN A 276 -16.04 22.58 -5.71
CA ASN A 276 -16.06 23.79 -4.88
C ASN A 276 -16.82 23.54 -3.58
#